data_918a4ab95212ef96901b8cf44620b362
#
_entry.id   918a4ab95212ef96901b8cf44620b362
#
_cell.length_a   1.000
_cell.length_b   1.000
_cell.length_c   1.000
_cell.angle_alpha   90.00
_cell.angle_beta   90.00
_cell.angle_gamma   90.00
#
_symmetry.space_group_name_H-M   'P 1'
#
loop_
_entity.id
_entity.type
_entity.pdbx_description
1 polymer ?
#
loop_
_entity_poly.entity_id
_entity_poly.type
_entity_poly.pdbx_seq_one_letter_code
_entity_poly.pdbx_strand_id
1 'polypeptide(L)'
;DDEADAASLNTLVNKDRQSSINKYLNTIKNGSSSSIYLQVTGTPQAIFLQTLESGWHPYFTYYFQPGASYLGGDFFFPSTGKPYCVNFLEEIEEPTKSVVIRHIAVASQILASGGKVANCLFHPSVRQATHKKYADEIIKEIAWCVENRDGEFKDEIEREYHNLAPTKKDKVSYDQYLQKAFELIDGKAIQVLIMNGKTDIDSEQYETGCNFVIGGNTLGRGVTFPGSLS
;
A
#
# COMPACT_ATOMS: atom_id res chain seq x y z
N ASP A 1 6.48 22.84 1.40
CA ASP A 1 5.64 21.93 2.19
C ASP A 1 5.21 20.78 1.28
N ASP A 2 5.79 19.64 1.50
CA ASP A 2 5.43 18.40 0.83
C ASP A 2 4.28 17.74 1.61
N GLU A 3 3.42 16.99 0.91
CA GLU A 3 2.19 16.42 1.51
C GLU A 3 1.30 17.50 2.18
N ALA A 4 1.18 18.65 1.54
CA ALA A 4 0.55 19.84 2.12
C ALA A 4 -0.95 19.65 2.44
N ASP A 5 -1.60 18.68 1.82
CA ASP A 5 -2.98 18.29 2.09
C ASP A 5 -3.18 17.56 3.44
N ALA A 6 -2.09 17.11 4.07
CA ALA A 6 -2.18 16.29 5.27
C ALA A 6 -1.75 16.99 6.55
N ALA A 7 -0.56 17.58 6.57
CA ALA A 7 0.06 18.03 7.81
C ALA A 7 -0.18 19.52 8.08
N SER A 8 -0.18 20.35 7.04
CA SER A 8 -0.28 21.81 7.16
C SER A 8 -1.71 22.32 7.34
N LEU A 9 -2.71 21.54 6.96
CA LEU A 9 -4.10 21.93 7.14
C LEU A 9 -4.51 21.96 8.62
N ASN A 10 -5.40 22.87 8.97
CA ASN A 10 -6.01 22.87 10.29
C ASN A 10 -7.07 21.78 10.41
N THR A 11 -6.69 20.57 10.80
CA THR A 11 -7.61 19.44 11.01
C THR A 11 -8.53 19.59 12.23
N LEU A 12 -8.36 20.66 13.02
CA LEU A 12 -9.11 20.89 14.26
C LEU A 12 -10.11 22.07 14.13
N VAL A 13 -10.34 22.57 12.93
CA VAL A 13 -11.24 23.71 12.69
C VAL A 13 -12.64 23.47 13.26
N ASN A 14 -13.19 22.26 13.09
CA ASN A 14 -14.53 21.90 13.59
C ASN A 14 -14.60 21.77 15.14
N LYS A 15 -13.47 21.93 15.85
CA LYS A 15 -13.36 21.88 17.30
C LYS A 15 -12.96 23.25 17.88
N ASP A 16 -13.07 24.31 17.08
CA ASP A 16 -12.58 25.66 17.43
C ASP A 16 -11.13 25.67 17.94
N ARG A 17 -10.30 24.81 17.34
CA ARG A 17 -8.89 24.66 17.70
C ARG A 17 -8.01 24.71 16.46
N GLN A 18 -6.74 24.92 16.68
CA GLN A 18 -5.73 24.91 15.63
C GLN A 18 -4.74 23.78 15.87
N SER A 19 -4.40 23.05 14.79
CA SER A 19 -3.35 22.02 14.85
C SER A 19 -1.98 22.68 15.10
N SER A 20 -1.10 21.99 15.81
CA SER A 20 0.21 22.54 16.17
C SER A 20 1.03 22.94 14.95
N ILE A 21 1.03 22.13 13.91
CA ILE A 21 1.75 22.41 12.66
C ILE A 21 1.21 23.66 12.00
N ASN A 22 -0.12 23.75 11.83
CA ASN A 22 -0.76 24.93 11.25
C ASN A 22 -0.49 26.19 12.06
N LYS A 23 -0.47 26.08 13.39
CA LYS A 23 -0.10 27.20 14.29
C LYS A 23 1.32 27.69 14.05
N TYR A 24 2.29 26.78 13.96
CA TYR A 24 3.68 27.15 13.69
C TYR A 24 3.87 27.76 12.32
N LEU A 25 3.21 27.22 11.29
CA LEU A 25 3.24 27.80 9.95
C LEU A 25 2.65 29.22 9.93
N ASN A 26 1.55 29.46 10.61
CA ASN A 26 0.99 30.81 10.77
C ASN A 26 1.95 31.75 11.50
N THR A 27 2.66 31.26 12.52
CA THR A 27 3.67 32.06 13.24
C THR A 27 4.81 32.46 12.31
N ILE A 28 5.33 31.53 11.49
CA ILE A 28 6.38 31.80 10.52
C ILE A 28 5.91 32.81 9.47
N LYS A 29 4.71 32.58 8.90
CA LYS A 29 4.12 33.45 7.90
C LYS A 29 3.94 34.89 8.42
N ASN A 30 3.39 35.04 9.62
CA ASN A 30 3.12 36.34 10.20
C ASN A 30 4.36 37.06 10.75
N GLY A 31 5.41 36.30 11.04
CA GLY A 31 6.71 36.84 11.48
C GLY A 31 7.61 37.32 10.35
N SER A 32 7.22 37.11 9.10
CA SER A 32 7.99 37.51 7.91
C SER A 32 7.32 38.68 7.20
N SER A 33 8.11 39.65 6.81
CA SER A 33 7.64 40.79 5.99
C SER A 33 7.36 40.40 4.54
N SER A 34 7.96 39.32 4.06
CA SER A 34 7.75 38.75 2.71
C SER A 34 8.03 37.26 2.76
N SER A 35 7.11 36.45 2.27
CA SER A 35 7.28 34.99 2.21
C SER A 35 6.62 34.42 0.95
N ILE A 36 7.24 33.37 0.41
CA ILE A 36 6.62 32.50 -0.61
C ILE A 36 6.40 31.15 0.06
N TYR A 37 5.17 30.66 -0.02
CA TYR A 37 4.80 29.37 0.50
C TYR A 37 4.41 28.45 -0.67
N LEU A 38 5.21 27.40 -0.85
CA LEU A 38 5.00 26.40 -1.88
C LEU A 38 4.37 25.14 -1.25
N GLN A 39 3.21 24.77 -1.74
CA GLN A 39 2.50 23.55 -1.37
C GLN A 39 2.66 22.50 -2.47
N VAL A 40 3.12 21.33 -2.12
CA VAL A 40 3.27 20.18 -3.01
C VAL A 40 2.39 19.05 -2.50
N THR A 41 1.58 18.46 -3.38
CA THR A 41 0.69 17.36 -3.03
C THR A 41 0.28 16.56 -4.26
N GLY A 42 0.08 15.27 -4.11
CA GLY A 42 -0.57 14.39 -5.09
C GLY A 42 -2.11 14.44 -5.02
N THR A 43 -2.68 15.01 -3.93
CA THR A 43 -4.13 15.04 -3.66
C THR A 43 -4.59 16.48 -3.32
N PRO A 44 -4.67 17.38 -4.31
CA PRO A 44 -4.89 18.81 -4.08
C PRO A 44 -6.27 19.19 -3.59
N GLN A 45 -7.24 18.27 -3.58
CA GLN A 45 -8.66 18.55 -3.27
C GLN A 45 -8.81 19.21 -1.90
N ALA A 46 -8.11 18.72 -0.88
CA ALA A 46 -8.19 19.28 0.47
C ALA A 46 -7.64 20.72 0.54
N ILE A 47 -6.63 21.03 -0.28
CA ILE A 47 -6.07 22.40 -0.37
C ILE A 47 -7.07 23.35 -1.01
N PHE A 48 -7.76 22.93 -2.06
CA PHE A 48 -8.76 23.76 -2.73
C PHE A 48 -10.03 24.00 -1.91
N LEU A 49 -10.32 23.11 -0.95
CA LEU A 49 -11.44 23.30 -0.04
C LEU A 49 -11.17 24.33 1.08
N GLN A 50 -9.94 24.84 1.19
CA GLN A 50 -9.64 25.92 2.13
C GLN A 50 -10.34 27.21 1.69
N THR A 51 -10.95 27.88 2.67
CA THR A 51 -11.58 29.19 2.41
C THR A 51 -10.52 30.26 2.17
N LEU A 52 -10.87 31.27 1.41
CA LEU A 52 -10.02 32.46 1.20
C LEU A 52 -9.65 33.13 2.52
N GLU A 53 -10.56 33.13 3.50
CA GLU A 53 -10.36 33.68 4.85
C GLU A 53 -9.29 32.95 5.65
N SER A 54 -9.01 31.67 5.34
CA SER A 54 -7.94 30.91 5.99
C SER A 54 -6.54 31.51 5.73
N GLY A 55 -6.40 32.28 4.65
CA GLY A 55 -5.12 32.80 4.18
C GLY A 55 -4.15 31.76 3.62
N TRP A 56 -4.63 30.51 3.44
CA TRP A 56 -3.84 29.40 2.91
C TRP A 56 -4.30 28.91 1.55
N HIS A 57 -5.35 29.52 1.00
CA HIS A 57 -5.80 29.24 -0.36
C HIS A 57 -4.67 29.56 -1.35
N PRO A 58 -4.34 28.65 -2.30
CA PRO A 58 -3.30 28.90 -3.28
C PRO A 58 -3.62 30.12 -4.15
N TYR A 59 -2.63 31.02 -4.31
CA TYR A 59 -2.78 32.16 -5.23
C TYR A 59 -2.76 31.70 -6.68
N PHE A 60 -1.93 30.69 -6.99
CA PHE A 60 -1.91 30.03 -8.28
C PHE A 60 -1.59 28.52 -8.08
N THR A 61 -2.00 27.71 -9.04
CA THR A 61 -1.75 26.26 -9.02
C THR A 61 -1.14 25.84 -10.34
N TYR A 62 -0.11 24.98 -10.23
CA TYR A 62 0.48 24.33 -11.38
C TYR A 62 0.28 22.83 -11.28
N TYR A 63 -0.30 22.22 -12.31
CA TYR A 63 -0.53 20.79 -12.37
C TYR A 63 0.54 20.13 -13.26
N PHE A 64 1.33 19.24 -12.67
CA PHE A 64 2.29 18.44 -13.39
C PHE A 64 1.60 17.24 -14.03
N GLN A 65 1.79 17.06 -15.33
CA GLN A 65 1.34 15.85 -15.99
C GLN A 65 2.19 14.65 -15.51
N PRO A 66 1.58 13.52 -15.19
CA PRO A 66 2.33 12.34 -14.83
C PRO A 66 3.16 11.85 -16.01
N GLY A 67 4.31 11.21 -15.72
CA GLY A 67 5.14 10.57 -16.75
C GLY A 67 4.39 9.43 -17.45
N ALA A 68 4.82 9.09 -18.67
CA ALA A 68 4.17 8.09 -19.51
C ALA A 68 4.09 6.68 -18.89
N SER A 69 4.94 6.38 -17.92
CA SER A 69 4.97 5.09 -17.21
C SER A 69 4.21 5.11 -15.88
N TYR A 70 3.57 6.22 -15.53
CA TYR A 70 2.80 6.32 -14.30
C TYR A 70 1.45 5.60 -14.44
N LEU A 71 1.21 4.67 -13.54
CA LEU A 71 -0.08 3.97 -13.43
C LEU A 71 -0.97 4.75 -12.47
N GLY A 72 -1.86 5.55 -13.00
CA GLY A 72 -2.78 6.39 -12.23
C GLY A 72 -4.20 5.85 -12.16
N GLY A 73 -5.14 6.73 -11.78
CA GLY A 73 -6.54 6.40 -11.61
C GLY A 73 -7.18 5.77 -12.83
N ASP A 74 -6.84 6.21 -14.03
CA ASP A 74 -7.40 5.68 -15.28
C ASP A 74 -7.02 4.21 -15.53
N PHE A 75 -5.87 3.77 -14.99
CA PHE A 75 -5.45 2.38 -15.05
C PHE A 75 -6.20 1.52 -14.04
N PHE A 76 -6.27 1.98 -12.77
CA PHE A 76 -6.90 1.21 -11.70
C PHE A 76 -8.43 1.30 -11.74
N PHE A 77 -8.98 2.40 -12.21
CA PHE A 77 -10.42 2.68 -12.25
C PHE A 77 -10.82 3.17 -13.64
N PRO A 78 -10.78 2.30 -14.66
CA PRO A 78 -11.14 2.69 -16.01
C PRO A 78 -12.59 3.18 -16.07
N SER A 79 -12.86 4.18 -16.90
CA SER A 79 -14.21 4.74 -17.09
C SER A 79 -15.20 3.73 -17.72
N THR A 80 -14.69 2.69 -18.36
CA THR A 80 -15.47 1.63 -18.98
C THR A 80 -14.93 0.26 -18.56
N GLY A 81 -15.85 -0.66 -18.18
CA GLY A 81 -15.49 -2.00 -17.75
C GLY A 81 -15.13 -2.10 -16.25
N LYS A 82 -14.86 -3.33 -15.81
CA LYS A 82 -14.38 -3.57 -14.44
C LYS A 82 -12.85 -3.44 -14.39
N PRO A 83 -12.30 -2.82 -13.35
CA PRO A 83 -10.85 -2.81 -13.16
C PRO A 83 -10.37 -4.24 -12.89
N TYR A 84 -9.49 -4.76 -13.75
CA TYR A 84 -9.04 -6.16 -13.63
C TYR A 84 -8.10 -6.41 -12.45
N CYS A 85 -7.49 -5.35 -11.93
CA CYS A 85 -6.55 -5.39 -10.82
C CYS A 85 -7.16 -5.00 -9.46
N VAL A 86 -8.45 -4.65 -9.41
CA VAL A 86 -9.15 -4.25 -8.18
C VAL A 86 -10.25 -5.27 -7.88
N ASN A 87 -10.24 -5.81 -6.66
CA ASN A 87 -11.28 -6.71 -6.16
C ASN A 87 -11.90 -6.11 -4.90
N PHE A 88 -13.20 -6.24 -4.76
CA PHE A 88 -13.93 -5.79 -3.57
C PHE A 88 -13.98 -6.93 -2.55
N LEU A 89 -13.42 -6.70 -1.35
CA LEU A 89 -13.31 -7.74 -0.31
C LEU A 89 -14.66 -8.19 0.22
N GLU A 90 -15.69 -7.33 0.17
CA GLU A 90 -17.06 -7.67 0.58
C GLU A 90 -17.70 -8.74 -0.33
N GLU A 91 -17.18 -8.95 -1.52
CA GLU A 91 -17.64 -9.96 -2.47
C GLU A 91 -16.90 -11.31 -2.30
N ILE A 92 -15.94 -11.40 -1.36
CA ILE A 92 -15.07 -12.56 -1.15
C ILE A 92 -15.44 -13.23 0.17
N GLU A 93 -15.73 -14.53 0.14
CA GLU A 93 -16.18 -15.30 1.30
C GLU A 93 -15.11 -15.39 2.41
N GLU A 94 -13.85 -15.63 2.04
CA GLU A 94 -12.71 -15.68 2.98
C GLU A 94 -11.63 -14.65 2.55
N PRO A 95 -11.85 -13.35 2.81
CA PRO A 95 -11.02 -12.32 2.19
C PRO A 95 -9.55 -12.38 2.61
N THR A 96 -9.23 -12.64 3.87
CA THR A 96 -7.84 -12.73 4.34
C THR A 96 -7.12 -13.91 3.71
N LYS A 97 -7.75 -15.09 3.65
CA LYS A 97 -7.20 -16.29 3.01
C LYS A 97 -6.95 -16.07 1.52
N SER A 98 -7.94 -15.49 0.83
CA SER A 98 -7.82 -15.17 -0.60
C SER A 98 -6.65 -14.23 -0.88
N VAL A 99 -6.48 -13.17 -0.08
CA VAL A 99 -5.35 -12.23 -0.22
C VAL A 99 -4.02 -12.93 0.05
N VAL A 100 -3.93 -13.80 1.06
CA VAL A 100 -2.71 -14.55 1.38
C VAL A 100 -2.32 -15.45 0.22
N ILE A 101 -3.24 -16.27 -0.28
CA ILE A 101 -2.98 -17.17 -1.42
C ILE A 101 -2.57 -16.38 -2.66
N ARG A 102 -3.31 -15.33 -2.99
CA ARG A 102 -3.02 -14.49 -4.15
C ARG A 102 -1.65 -13.81 -4.02
N HIS A 103 -1.28 -13.30 -2.85
CA HIS A 103 0.04 -12.72 -2.65
C HIS A 103 1.16 -13.77 -2.81
N ILE A 104 1.00 -14.98 -2.26
CA ILE A 104 1.96 -16.07 -2.45
C ILE A 104 2.09 -16.40 -3.95
N ALA A 105 0.97 -16.44 -4.68
CA ALA A 105 0.95 -16.67 -6.10
C ALA A 105 1.75 -15.62 -6.88
N VAL A 106 1.51 -14.35 -6.60
CA VAL A 106 2.22 -13.24 -7.25
C VAL A 106 3.70 -13.21 -6.85
N ALA A 107 4.01 -13.43 -5.58
CA ALA A 107 5.38 -13.53 -5.09
C ALA A 107 6.13 -14.66 -5.79
N SER A 108 5.49 -15.82 -5.97
CA SER A 108 6.06 -16.96 -6.69
C SER A 108 6.40 -16.63 -8.13
N GLN A 109 5.52 -15.91 -8.82
CA GLN A 109 5.76 -15.42 -10.18
C GLN A 109 6.95 -14.46 -10.25
N ILE A 110 7.00 -13.47 -9.36
CA ILE A 110 8.05 -12.45 -9.31
C ILE A 110 9.40 -13.10 -8.98
N LEU A 111 9.45 -13.91 -7.93
CA LEU A 111 10.70 -14.50 -7.45
C LEU A 111 11.23 -15.59 -8.39
N ALA A 112 10.35 -16.37 -9.03
CA ALA A 112 10.75 -17.35 -10.04
C ALA A 112 11.27 -16.67 -11.33
N SER A 113 10.83 -15.45 -11.64
CA SER A 113 11.35 -14.66 -12.77
C SER A 113 12.66 -13.90 -12.45
N GLY A 114 13.22 -14.09 -11.27
CA GLY A 114 14.46 -13.42 -10.84
C GLY A 114 14.25 -12.09 -10.11
N GLY A 115 13.03 -11.74 -9.80
CA GLY A 115 12.71 -10.63 -8.91
C GLY A 115 13.23 -10.87 -7.50
N LYS A 116 13.49 -9.82 -6.74
CA LYS A 116 14.09 -9.92 -5.41
C LYS A 116 13.06 -9.90 -4.28
N VAL A 117 11.93 -9.26 -4.50
CA VAL A 117 10.94 -9.00 -3.46
C VAL A 117 9.53 -8.89 -4.02
N ALA A 118 8.57 -9.31 -3.21
CA ALA A 118 7.16 -9.06 -3.39
C ALA A 118 6.57 -8.61 -2.04
N ASN A 119 6.05 -7.40 -1.96
CA ASN A 119 5.45 -6.82 -0.77
C ASN A 119 3.94 -6.67 -0.95
N CYS A 120 3.16 -7.19 -0.01
CA CYS A 120 1.73 -6.92 0.12
C CYS A 120 1.52 -5.91 1.25
N LEU A 121 0.97 -4.76 0.93
CA LEU A 121 0.68 -3.74 1.92
C LEU A 121 -0.75 -3.93 2.46
N PHE A 122 -0.86 -4.05 3.78
CA PHE A 122 -2.11 -4.24 4.49
C PHE A 122 -2.42 -3.01 5.34
N HIS A 123 -3.39 -2.22 4.93
CA HIS A 123 -3.78 -0.98 5.63
C HIS A 123 -5.20 -1.09 6.21
N PRO A 124 -5.42 -1.90 7.25
CA PRO A 124 -6.76 -2.17 7.75
C PRO A 124 -7.37 -1.02 8.57
N SER A 125 -6.53 -0.25 9.25
CA SER A 125 -6.95 0.83 10.15
C SER A 125 -5.73 1.58 10.67
N VAL A 126 -5.93 2.75 11.25
CA VAL A 126 -4.92 3.49 12.02
C VAL A 126 -4.69 2.92 13.43
N ARG A 127 -5.53 1.98 13.89
CA ARG A 127 -5.49 1.42 15.25
C ARG A 127 -4.50 0.25 15.32
N GLN A 128 -3.50 0.35 16.21
CA GLN A 128 -2.48 -0.70 16.40
C GLN A 128 -3.04 -2.07 16.78
N ALA A 129 -4.11 -2.12 17.58
CA ALA A 129 -4.76 -3.39 17.93
C ALA A 129 -5.30 -4.13 16.70
N THR A 130 -5.78 -3.39 15.70
CA THR A 130 -6.25 -3.96 14.43
C THR A 130 -5.08 -4.55 13.62
N HIS A 131 -3.91 -3.91 13.64
CA HIS A 131 -2.73 -4.43 12.96
C HIS A 131 -2.32 -5.81 13.48
N LYS A 132 -2.29 -5.97 14.83
CA LYS A 132 -1.97 -7.26 15.43
C LYS A 132 -2.99 -8.33 15.05
N LYS A 133 -4.28 -8.01 15.11
CA LYS A 133 -5.35 -8.94 14.71
C LYS A 133 -5.14 -9.47 13.30
N TYR A 134 -4.89 -8.59 12.32
CA TYR A 134 -4.66 -9.02 10.94
C TYR A 134 -3.33 -9.76 10.76
N ALA A 135 -2.28 -9.43 11.52
CA ALA A 135 -1.05 -10.20 11.51
C ALA A 135 -1.28 -11.65 11.96
N ASP A 136 -2.03 -11.83 13.07
CA ASP A 136 -2.37 -13.14 13.60
C ASP A 136 -3.27 -13.93 12.60
N GLU A 137 -4.21 -13.27 11.94
CA GLU A 137 -5.03 -13.88 10.88
C GLU A 137 -4.18 -14.31 9.68
N ILE A 138 -3.28 -13.46 9.17
CA ILE A 138 -2.38 -13.80 8.06
C ILE A 138 -1.49 -14.99 8.43
N ILE A 139 -0.91 -15.00 9.63
CA ILE A 139 -0.09 -16.11 10.11
C ILE A 139 -0.90 -17.42 10.15
N LYS A 140 -2.14 -17.36 10.60
CA LYS A 140 -3.06 -18.51 10.59
C LYS A 140 -3.31 -19.03 9.18
N GLU A 141 -3.56 -18.13 8.21
CA GLU A 141 -3.79 -18.54 6.83
C GLU A 141 -2.52 -19.09 6.16
N ILE A 142 -1.33 -18.59 6.51
CA ILE A 142 -0.05 -19.18 6.07
C ILE A 142 0.10 -20.60 6.64
N ALA A 143 -0.23 -20.82 7.92
CA ALA A 143 -0.22 -22.14 8.52
C ALA A 143 -1.20 -23.10 7.81
N TRP A 144 -2.39 -22.63 7.47
CA TRP A 144 -3.35 -23.38 6.67
C TRP A 144 -2.77 -23.78 5.29
N CYS A 145 -2.04 -22.87 4.62
CA CYS A 145 -1.36 -23.20 3.35
C CYS A 145 -0.36 -24.35 3.50
N VAL A 146 0.40 -24.38 4.60
CA VAL A 146 1.34 -25.46 4.89
C VAL A 146 0.61 -26.78 5.13
N GLU A 147 -0.45 -26.77 5.98
CA GLU A 147 -1.21 -27.96 6.31
C GLU A 147 -1.94 -28.55 5.10
N ASN A 148 -2.38 -27.74 4.15
CA ASN A 148 -3.14 -28.14 2.97
C ASN A 148 -2.30 -28.13 1.67
N ARG A 149 -0.99 -28.17 1.81
CA ARG A 149 0.02 -27.95 0.75
C ARG A 149 -0.24 -28.74 -0.53
N ASP A 150 -0.45 -30.04 -0.40
CA ASP A 150 -0.60 -30.97 -1.55
C ASP A 150 -2.08 -31.22 -1.95
N GLY A 151 -3.00 -30.51 -1.31
CA GLY A 151 -4.44 -30.52 -1.57
C GLY A 151 -4.97 -29.16 -1.99
N GLU A 152 -5.87 -28.58 -1.19
CA GLU A 152 -6.59 -27.34 -1.52
C GLU A 152 -5.66 -26.16 -1.83
N PHE A 153 -4.54 -26.01 -1.12
CA PHE A 153 -3.60 -24.93 -1.42
C PHE A 153 -3.01 -25.05 -2.82
N LYS A 154 -2.63 -26.28 -3.25
CA LYS A 154 -2.13 -26.51 -4.60
C LYS A 154 -3.18 -26.14 -5.66
N ASP A 155 -4.43 -26.52 -5.44
CA ASP A 155 -5.54 -26.24 -6.38
C ASP A 155 -5.78 -24.72 -6.49
N GLU A 156 -5.71 -24.00 -5.36
CA GLU A 156 -5.82 -22.54 -5.32
C GLU A 156 -4.64 -21.85 -6.05
N ILE A 157 -3.42 -22.29 -5.82
CA ILE A 157 -2.22 -21.78 -6.49
C ILE A 157 -2.27 -22.03 -8.00
N GLU A 158 -2.78 -23.18 -8.43
CA GLU A 158 -3.01 -23.45 -9.86
C GLU A 158 -4.04 -22.50 -10.46
N ARG A 159 -5.15 -22.28 -9.76
CA ARG A 159 -6.18 -21.33 -10.18
C ARG A 159 -5.58 -19.91 -10.32
N GLU A 160 -4.80 -19.46 -9.34
CA GLU A 160 -4.13 -18.15 -9.40
C GLU A 160 -3.09 -18.08 -10.51
N TYR A 161 -2.40 -19.17 -10.83
CA TYR A 161 -1.51 -19.22 -11.99
C TYR A 161 -2.23 -18.87 -13.29
N HIS A 162 -3.43 -19.40 -13.49
CA HIS A 162 -4.26 -19.08 -14.65
C HIS A 162 -4.83 -17.66 -14.61
N ASN A 163 -5.25 -17.19 -13.44
CA ASN A 163 -5.75 -15.83 -13.25
C ASN A 163 -4.69 -14.76 -13.54
N LEU A 164 -3.41 -15.03 -13.21
CA LEU A 164 -2.28 -14.15 -13.46
C LEU A 164 -1.76 -14.20 -14.90
N ALA A 165 -2.19 -15.16 -15.71
CA ALA A 165 -1.72 -15.34 -17.08
C ALA A 165 -1.76 -14.08 -17.96
N PRO A 166 -2.80 -13.21 -17.89
CA PRO A 166 -2.85 -11.98 -18.67
C PRO A 166 -1.78 -10.94 -18.30
N THR A 167 -1.27 -11.00 -17.07
CA THR A 167 -0.31 -10.01 -16.53
C THR A 167 1.14 -10.47 -16.59
N LYS A 168 1.37 -11.73 -17.01
CA LYS A 168 2.73 -12.29 -17.09
C LYS A 168 3.53 -11.63 -18.20
N LYS A 169 4.61 -10.99 -17.82
CA LYS A 169 5.60 -10.46 -18.78
C LYS A 169 6.67 -11.49 -19.13
N ASP A 170 7.04 -12.35 -18.17
CA ASP A 170 8.10 -13.34 -18.29
C ASP A 170 7.52 -14.74 -18.32
N LYS A 171 8.21 -15.63 -19.05
CA LYS A 171 7.78 -17.04 -19.21
C LYS A 171 8.28 -17.87 -18.03
N VAL A 172 7.65 -17.75 -16.88
CA VAL A 172 7.81 -18.69 -15.78
C VAL A 172 6.93 -19.90 -16.06
N SER A 173 7.52 -21.09 -16.11
CA SER A 173 6.74 -22.32 -16.28
C SER A 173 5.90 -22.59 -15.04
N TYR A 174 4.82 -23.37 -15.19
CA TYR A 174 3.97 -23.77 -14.08
C TYR A 174 4.78 -24.51 -12.99
N ASP A 175 5.70 -25.39 -13.38
CA ASP A 175 6.53 -26.14 -12.44
C ASP A 175 7.45 -25.23 -11.61
N GLN A 176 8.09 -24.24 -12.24
CA GLN A 176 8.93 -23.26 -11.55
C GLN A 176 8.11 -22.40 -10.58
N TYR A 177 6.94 -22.00 -11.02
CA TYR A 177 6.01 -21.22 -10.22
C TYR A 177 5.50 -22.02 -9.00
N LEU A 178 5.04 -23.26 -9.20
CA LEU A 178 4.53 -24.11 -8.14
C LEU A 178 5.64 -24.48 -7.14
N GLN A 179 6.83 -24.82 -7.65
CA GLN A 179 7.99 -25.06 -6.82
C GLN A 179 8.29 -23.86 -5.93
N LYS A 180 8.27 -22.65 -6.50
CA LYS A 180 8.52 -21.42 -5.73
C LYS A 180 7.45 -21.17 -4.66
N ALA A 181 6.17 -21.43 -4.96
CA ALA A 181 5.10 -21.32 -3.97
C ALA A 181 5.32 -22.27 -2.79
N PHE A 182 5.72 -23.51 -3.07
CA PHE A 182 6.04 -24.48 -2.02
C PHE A 182 7.28 -24.10 -1.22
N GLU A 183 8.34 -23.63 -1.87
CA GLU A 183 9.54 -23.13 -1.17
C GLU A 183 9.21 -21.98 -0.20
N LEU A 184 8.30 -21.09 -0.57
CA LEU A 184 7.90 -19.96 0.27
C LEU A 184 7.20 -20.42 1.55
N ILE A 185 6.26 -21.37 1.46
CA ILE A 185 5.51 -21.82 2.63
C ILE A 185 6.33 -22.81 3.48
N ASP A 186 7.06 -23.75 2.87
CA ASP A 186 7.85 -24.75 3.56
C ASP A 186 9.09 -24.14 4.24
N GLY A 187 9.73 -23.20 3.57
CA GLY A 187 10.95 -22.52 4.04
C GLY A 187 10.73 -21.47 5.10
N LYS A 188 9.48 -21.22 5.51
CA LYS A 188 9.11 -20.07 6.38
C LYS A 188 9.69 -18.75 5.86
N ALA A 189 9.72 -18.61 4.54
CA ALA A 189 10.31 -17.46 3.85
C ALA A 189 9.32 -16.29 3.71
N ILE A 190 8.09 -16.46 4.22
CA ILE A 190 7.07 -15.41 4.24
C ILE A 190 7.21 -14.63 5.55
N GLN A 191 7.39 -13.32 5.46
CA GLN A 191 7.46 -12.45 6.62
C GLN A 191 6.16 -11.69 6.82
N VAL A 192 5.75 -11.52 8.08
CA VAL A 192 4.62 -10.70 8.49
C VAL A 192 5.14 -9.58 9.38
N LEU A 193 5.17 -8.38 8.86
CA LEU A 193 5.79 -7.20 9.46
C LEU A 193 4.72 -6.21 9.90
N ILE A 194 4.74 -5.76 11.15
CA ILE A 194 3.84 -4.70 11.65
C ILE A 194 4.61 -3.39 11.73
N MET A 195 4.28 -2.47 10.83
CA MET A 195 4.88 -1.14 10.78
C MET A 195 3.99 -0.12 11.49
N ASN A 196 4.46 0.38 12.61
CA ASN A 196 3.78 1.45 13.34
C ASN A 196 4.83 2.39 13.96
N GLY A 197 4.42 3.58 14.42
CA GLY A 197 5.33 4.59 14.96
C GLY A 197 6.12 4.20 16.22
N LYS A 198 5.99 2.95 16.70
CA LYS A 198 6.73 2.40 17.85
C LYS A 198 7.63 1.22 17.47
N THR A 199 7.48 0.71 16.25
CA THR A 199 8.24 -0.45 15.76
C THR A 199 9.24 0.08 14.75
N ASP A 200 10.53 0.07 15.10
CA ASP A 200 11.60 0.23 14.12
C ASP A 200 11.67 -1.03 13.27
N ILE A 201 11.13 -0.96 12.07
CA ILE A 201 11.35 -1.96 11.03
C ILE A 201 12.51 -1.44 10.20
N ASP A 202 13.59 -2.20 10.16
CA ASP A 202 14.68 -1.93 9.25
C ASP A 202 14.18 -2.11 7.81
N SER A 203 14.53 -1.16 6.94
CA SER A 203 14.15 -1.23 5.52
C SER A 203 14.63 -2.52 4.85
N GLU A 204 15.74 -3.07 5.28
CA GLU A 204 16.28 -4.34 4.78
C GLU A 204 15.29 -5.52 4.92
N GLN A 205 14.38 -5.47 5.91
CA GLN A 205 13.43 -6.55 6.16
C GLN A 205 12.37 -6.70 5.06
N TYR A 206 12.06 -5.62 4.31
CA TYR A 206 11.09 -5.68 3.21
C TYR A 206 11.70 -5.42 1.82
N GLU A 207 13.03 -5.46 1.71
CA GLU A 207 13.75 -5.34 0.44
C GLU A 207 13.95 -6.67 -0.29
N THR A 208 13.71 -7.79 0.39
CA THR A 208 13.84 -9.13 -0.19
C THR A 208 12.72 -10.06 0.25
N GLY A 209 12.44 -11.09 -0.57
CA GLY A 209 11.51 -12.16 -0.22
C GLY A 209 10.05 -11.86 -0.44
N CYS A 210 9.19 -12.55 0.29
CA CYS A 210 7.73 -12.43 0.24
C CYS A 210 7.24 -11.86 1.58
N ASN A 211 6.68 -10.66 1.58
CA ASN A 211 6.36 -9.95 2.82
C ASN A 211 4.93 -9.46 2.83
N PHE A 212 4.28 -9.59 3.98
CA PHE A 212 3.06 -8.87 4.35
C PHE A 212 3.45 -7.72 5.28
N VAL A 213 3.23 -6.50 4.86
CA VAL A 213 3.55 -5.29 5.64
C VAL A 213 2.24 -4.65 6.09
N ILE A 214 1.98 -4.71 7.40
CA ILE A 214 0.73 -4.27 8.01
C ILE A 214 0.98 -2.97 8.75
N GLY A 215 0.19 -1.94 8.47
CA GLY A 215 0.35 -0.67 9.16
C GLY A 215 -0.80 0.29 8.94
N GLY A 216 -0.67 1.46 9.55
CA GLY A 216 -1.58 2.58 9.42
C GLY A 216 -1.00 3.67 8.51
N ASN A 217 -1.10 4.91 8.95
CA ASN A 217 -0.62 6.09 8.20
C ASN A 217 0.86 6.04 7.81
N THR A 218 1.68 5.25 8.51
CA THR A 218 3.09 5.03 8.17
C THR A 218 3.29 4.33 6.83
N LEU A 219 2.33 3.52 6.36
CA LEU A 219 2.41 2.87 5.04
C LEU A 219 2.07 3.83 3.89
N GLY A 220 1.30 4.87 4.16
CA GLY A 220 0.79 5.77 3.13
C GLY A 220 1.72 6.93 2.79
N ARG A 221 2.78 7.17 3.59
CA ARG A 221 3.56 8.41 3.46
C ARG A 221 5.02 8.23 3.80
N GLY A 222 5.89 8.70 2.90
CA GLY A 222 7.33 8.78 3.12
C GLY A 222 8.08 7.45 3.14
N VAL A 223 7.42 6.34 2.79
CA VAL A 223 8.05 5.02 2.69
C VAL A 223 7.86 4.46 1.29
N THR A 224 8.94 4.01 0.69
CA THR A 224 8.91 3.32 -0.59
C THR A 224 9.09 1.82 -0.35
N PHE A 225 8.15 1.03 -0.82
CA PHE A 225 8.22 -0.42 -0.77
C PHE A 225 8.57 -0.97 -2.14
N PRO A 226 9.80 -1.48 -2.37
CA PRO A 226 10.16 -2.11 -3.64
C PRO A 226 9.29 -3.36 -3.86
N GLY A 227 8.89 -3.61 -5.11
CA GLY A 227 8.06 -4.76 -5.45
C GLY A 227 6.69 -4.77 -4.75
N SER A 228 6.18 -3.62 -4.34
CA SER A 228 4.85 -3.54 -3.77
C SER A 228 3.80 -3.76 -4.84
N LEU A 229 2.87 -4.63 -4.50
CA LEU A 229 1.64 -4.84 -5.23
C LEU A 229 0.58 -4.07 -4.46
N SER A 230 0.17 -2.96 -5.00
CA SER A 230 -0.96 -2.17 -4.52
C SER A 230 -2.26 -2.64 -5.17
#